data_43717ddf2c4af6a99ca3dd7cf44a0d7b
#
_entry.id   43717ddf2c4af6a99ca3dd7cf44a0d7b
#
_cell.length_a   1.000
_cell.length_b   1.000
_cell.length_c   1.000
_cell.angle_alpha   90.00
_cell.angle_beta   90.00
_cell.angle_gamma   90.00
#
_symmetry.space_group_name_H-M   'P 1'
#
loop_
_entity.id
_entity.type
_entity.pdbx_description
1 polymer ?
#
loop_
_entity_poly.entity_id
_entity_poly.type
_entity_poly.pdbx_seq_one_letter_code
_entity_poly.pdbx_strand_id
1 'polypeptide(L)'
;MTELATKLDQIGDDHKLNYVLERADVNTDKDGYINSGITKRAFYKWPRETREHLNKLALALKLETALKAKLVLRAATKEAAEVKVAGLTNRNERIRQGSATEILDRMLGKPVQKIDSKHEVVKPVVVEHVLIHDKEEEDD
;
A
#
# COMPACT_ATOMS: atom_id res chain seq x y z
N MET A 1 -12.57 -1.41 -28.00
CA MET A 1 -12.16 -0.32 -27.06
C MET A 1 -13.23 -0.21 -26.00
N THR A 2 -12.86 0.03 -24.74
CA THR A 2 -13.85 0.28 -23.68
C THR A 2 -14.46 1.67 -23.87
N GLU A 3 -15.70 1.88 -23.44
CA GLU A 3 -16.39 3.18 -23.50
C GLU A 3 -15.56 4.29 -22.82
N LEU A 4 -14.81 3.94 -21.77
CA LEU A 4 -13.91 4.85 -21.08
C LEU A 4 -12.74 5.30 -21.94
N ALA A 5 -12.11 4.38 -22.70
CA ALA A 5 -11.02 4.73 -23.61
C ALA A 5 -11.49 5.75 -24.66
N THR A 6 -12.67 5.55 -25.24
CA THR A 6 -13.26 6.48 -26.21
C THR A 6 -13.50 7.87 -25.59
N LYS A 7 -13.96 7.93 -24.31
CA LYS A 7 -14.15 9.21 -23.60
C LYS A 7 -12.84 9.91 -23.28
N LEU A 8 -11.79 9.17 -22.99
CA LEU A 8 -10.44 9.73 -22.76
C LEU A 8 -9.86 10.30 -24.06
N ASP A 9 -10.01 9.59 -25.19
CA ASP A 9 -9.56 10.04 -26.51
C ASP A 9 -10.28 11.34 -26.96
N GLN A 10 -11.50 11.57 -26.49
CA GLN A 10 -12.28 12.79 -26.78
C GLN A 10 -11.82 14.03 -26.00
N ILE A 11 -10.93 13.88 -25.02
CA ILE A 11 -10.45 15.03 -24.22
C ILE A 11 -9.49 15.91 -25.03
N GLY A 12 -9.20 15.89 -26.17
CA GLY A 12 -8.44 16.77 -27.07
C GLY A 12 -7.45 17.80 -26.47
N ASP A 13 -7.22 17.81 -25.16
CA ASP A 13 -6.40 18.72 -24.38
C ASP A 13 -5.47 17.90 -23.45
N ASP A 14 -4.19 17.89 -23.77
CA ASP A 14 -3.17 17.09 -23.08
C ASP A 14 -3.08 17.42 -21.57
N HIS A 15 -3.29 18.67 -21.18
CA HIS A 15 -3.27 19.06 -19.75
C HIS A 15 -4.45 18.44 -19.00
N LYS A 16 -5.62 18.40 -19.61
CA LYS A 16 -6.79 17.78 -19.00
C LYS A 16 -6.67 16.26 -18.95
N LEU A 17 -6.12 15.67 -20.00
CA LEU A 17 -5.85 14.22 -20.05
C LEU A 17 -4.85 13.83 -18.95
N ASN A 18 -3.71 14.53 -18.86
CA ASN A 18 -2.72 14.30 -17.82
C ASN A 18 -3.33 14.47 -16.41
N TYR A 19 -4.17 15.48 -16.21
CA TYR A 19 -4.88 15.65 -14.95
C TYR A 19 -5.74 14.42 -14.61
N VAL A 20 -6.50 13.89 -15.56
CA VAL A 20 -7.35 12.70 -15.33
C VAL A 20 -6.51 11.49 -14.94
N LEU A 21 -5.38 11.27 -15.62
CA LEU A 21 -4.47 10.15 -15.33
C LEU A 21 -3.90 10.27 -13.91
N GLU A 22 -3.31 11.41 -13.58
CA GLU A 22 -2.71 11.64 -12.26
C GLU A 22 -3.76 11.66 -11.12
N ARG A 23 -4.94 12.21 -11.41
CA ARG A 23 -6.05 12.25 -10.44
C ARG A 23 -6.62 10.87 -10.13
N ALA A 24 -6.52 9.92 -11.06
CA ALA A 24 -6.93 8.53 -10.83
C ALA A 24 -6.07 7.84 -9.75
N ASP A 25 -4.81 8.22 -9.63
CA ASP A 25 -3.86 7.62 -8.66
C ASP A 25 -3.92 8.26 -7.27
N VAL A 26 -4.46 9.48 -7.18
CA VAL A 26 -4.54 10.22 -5.92
C VAL A 26 -5.98 10.45 -5.45
N ASN A 27 -6.14 10.96 -4.22
CA ASN A 27 -7.47 11.12 -3.62
C ASN A 27 -7.99 12.56 -3.67
N THR A 28 -7.13 13.56 -3.90
CA THR A 28 -7.54 14.97 -3.89
C THR A 28 -7.27 15.66 -5.23
N ASP A 29 -8.07 16.66 -5.55
CA ASP A 29 -7.87 17.49 -6.74
C ASP A 29 -6.53 18.24 -6.67
N LYS A 30 -6.11 18.60 -5.46
CA LYS A 30 -4.85 19.29 -5.21
C LYS A 30 -3.67 18.41 -5.66
N ASP A 31 -3.62 17.17 -5.23
CA ASP A 31 -2.55 16.26 -5.62
C ASP A 31 -2.62 15.96 -7.13
N GLY A 32 -3.82 15.82 -7.68
CA GLY A 32 -4.02 15.60 -9.11
C GLY A 32 -3.45 16.72 -9.98
N TYR A 33 -3.76 18.00 -9.70
CA TYR A 33 -3.23 19.08 -10.51
C TYR A 33 -1.73 19.33 -10.26
N ILE A 34 -1.20 19.08 -9.06
CA ILE A 34 0.23 19.18 -8.75
C ILE A 34 1.01 18.13 -9.54
N ASN A 35 0.60 16.85 -9.46
CA ASN A 35 1.28 15.75 -10.13
C ASN A 35 1.25 15.89 -11.66
N SER A 36 0.14 16.38 -12.20
CA SER A 36 0.03 16.67 -13.65
C SER A 36 0.80 17.92 -14.11
N GLY A 37 1.51 18.61 -13.21
CA GLY A 37 2.26 19.84 -13.53
C GLY A 37 1.39 21.07 -13.76
N ILE A 38 0.10 21.03 -13.39
CA ILE A 38 -0.84 22.13 -13.57
C ILE A 38 -0.81 23.04 -12.35
N THR A 39 -0.66 24.36 -12.57
CA THR A 39 -0.73 25.30 -11.47
C THR A 39 -2.16 25.43 -10.94
N LYS A 40 -2.30 25.72 -9.64
CA LYS A 40 -3.60 25.96 -9.01
C LYS A 40 -4.44 26.97 -9.80
N ARG A 41 -3.82 28.07 -10.26
CA ARG A 41 -4.50 29.11 -11.03
C ARG A 41 -5.03 28.58 -12.37
N ALA A 42 -4.27 27.74 -13.08
CA ALA A 42 -4.69 27.15 -14.34
C ALA A 42 -5.84 26.16 -14.14
N PHE A 43 -5.76 25.32 -13.13
CA PHE A 43 -6.82 24.39 -12.76
C PHE A 43 -8.15 25.08 -12.46
N TYR A 44 -8.14 26.14 -11.64
CA TYR A 44 -9.35 26.88 -11.28
C TYR A 44 -9.87 27.82 -12.38
N LYS A 45 -9.13 28.03 -13.48
CA LYS A 45 -9.66 28.67 -14.68
C LYS A 45 -10.61 27.77 -15.46
N TRP A 46 -10.52 26.47 -15.28
CA TRP A 46 -11.47 25.56 -15.90
C TRP A 46 -12.86 25.72 -15.29
N PRO A 47 -13.93 25.73 -16.10
CA PRO A 47 -15.29 25.73 -15.60
C PRO A 47 -15.52 24.62 -14.58
N ARG A 48 -16.38 24.86 -13.60
CA ARG A 48 -16.70 23.87 -12.56
C ARG A 48 -17.21 22.56 -13.17
N GLU A 49 -18.08 22.64 -14.16
CA GLU A 49 -18.63 21.47 -14.85
C GLU A 49 -17.53 20.63 -15.52
N THR A 50 -16.55 21.30 -16.15
CA THR A 50 -15.39 20.61 -16.73
C THR A 50 -14.59 19.87 -15.66
N ARG A 51 -14.30 20.50 -14.53
CA ARG A 51 -13.55 19.86 -13.43
C ARG A 51 -14.31 18.67 -12.85
N GLU A 52 -15.62 18.79 -12.66
CA GLU A 52 -16.47 17.71 -12.18
C GLU A 52 -16.53 16.55 -13.20
N HIS A 53 -16.57 16.86 -14.48
CA HIS A 53 -16.52 15.83 -15.54
C HIS A 53 -15.18 15.08 -15.55
N LEU A 54 -14.06 15.80 -15.49
CA LEU A 54 -12.71 15.20 -15.43
C LEU A 54 -12.54 14.33 -14.16
N ASN A 55 -13.05 14.79 -13.03
CA ASN A 55 -13.04 13.99 -11.79
C ASN A 55 -13.85 12.70 -11.90
N LYS A 56 -15.00 12.73 -12.58
CA LYS A 56 -15.79 11.51 -12.85
C LYS A 56 -15.03 10.54 -13.74
N LEU A 57 -14.33 11.04 -14.78
CA LEU A 57 -13.50 10.20 -15.65
C LEU A 57 -12.31 9.60 -14.88
N ALA A 58 -11.64 10.38 -14.02
CA ALA A 58 -10.55 9.89 -13.18
C ALA A 58 -11.02 8.80 -12.20
N LEU A 59 -12.19 8.97 -11.59
CA LEU A 59 -12.78 7.95 -10.73
C LEU A 59 -13.13 6.68 -11.50
N ALA A 60 -13.71 6.80 -12.70
CA ALA A 60 -14.02 5.65 -13.56
C ALA A 60 -12.75 4.89 -13.95
N LEU A 61 -11.68 5.60 -14.28
CA LEU A 61 -10.38 5.01 -14.62
C LEU A 61 -9.79 4.26 -13.41
N LYS A 62 -9.82 4.87 -12.23
CA LYS A 62 -9.38 4.24 -10.97
C LYS A 62 -10.13 2.93 -10.69
N LEU A 63 -11.44 2.94 -10.86
CA LEU A 63 -12.29 1.76 -10.64
C LEU A 63 -12.01 0.66 -11.68
N GLU A 64 -11.85 1.02 -12.95
CA GLU A 64 -11.53 0.05 -14.01
C GLU A 64 -10.14 -0.58 -13.77
N THR A 65 -9.15 0.22 -13.40
CA THR A 65 -7.81 -0.26 -13.10
C THR A 65 -7.80 -1.18 -11.87
N ALA A 66 -8.51 -0.81 -10.80
CA ALA A 66 -8.65 -1.63 -9.62
C ALA A 66 -9.36 -2.96 -9.92
N LEU A 67 -10.39 -2.93 -10.77
CA LEU A 67 -11.09 -4.15 -11.20
C LEU A 67 -10.17 -5.06 -12.01
N LYS A 68 -9.42 -4.53 -12.98
CA LYS A 68 -8.44 -5.28 -13.77
C LYS A 68 -7.39 -5.92 -12.87
N ALA A 69 -6.82 -5.16 -11.92
CA ALA A 69 -5.85 -5.69 -10.95
C ALA A 69 -6.44 -6.83 -10.12
N LYS A 70 -7.69 -6.66 -9.64
CA LYS A 70 -8.40 -7.69 -8.87
C LYS A 70 -8.63 -8.97 -9.68
N LEU A 71 -8.96 -8.85 -10.96
CA LEU A 71 -9.12 -10.01 -11.85
C LEU A 71 -7.81 -10.76 -12.08
N VAL A 72 -6.70 -10.03 -12.28
CA VAL A 72 -5.35 -10.62 -12.43
C VAL A 72 -4.96 -11.36 -11.13
N LEU A 73 -5.14 -10.73 -9.96
CA LEU A 73 -4.88 -11.36 -8.67
C LEU A 73 -5.73 -12.61 -8.46
N ARG A 74 -7.00 -12.58 -8.88
CA ARG A 74 -7.90 -13.73 -8.77
C ARG A 74 -7.45 -14.90 -9.65
N ALA A 75 -7.01 -14.62 -10.89
CA ALA A 75 -6.45 -15.62 -11.77
C ALA A 75 -5.15 -16.23 -11.19
N ALA A 76 -4.22 -15.39 -10.74
CA ALA A 76 -2.99 -15.82 -10.11
C ALA A 76 -3.23 -16.65 -8.82
N THR A 77 -4.25 -16.30 -8.03
CA THR A 77 -4.64 -17.07 -6.84
C THR A 77 -5.12 -18.47 -7.20
N LYS A 78 -5.88 -18.61 -8.28
CA LYS A 78 -6.34 -19.91 -8.78
C LYS A 78 -5.14 -20.78 -9.19
N GLU A 79 -4.25 -20.23 -10.00
CA GLU A 79 -3.04 -20.92 -10.47
C GLU A 79 -2.14 -21.34 -9.29
N ALA A 80 -1.91 -20.43 -8.33
CA ALA A 80 -1.15 -20.73 -7.14
C ALA A 80 -1.79 -21.86 -6.30
N ALA A 81 -3.11 -21.91 -6.21
CA ALA A 81 -3.83 -23.00 -5.53
C ALA A 81 -3.64 -24.32 -6.27
N GLU A 82 -3.72 -24.35 -7.60
CA GLU A 82 -3.48 -25.56 -8.40
C GLU A 82 -2.06 -26.08 -8.21
N VAL A 83 -1.05 -25.21 -8.22
CA VAL A 83 0.37 -25.58 -7.94
C VAL A 83 0.50 -26.17 -6.54
N LYS A 84 -0.15 -25.63 -5.54
CA LYS A 84 -0.11 -26.16 -4.17
C LYS A 84 -0.79 -27.53 -4.06
N VAL A 85 -1.93 -27.70 -4.72
CA VAL A 85 -2.60 -29.02 -4.77
C VAL A 85 -1.73 -30.04 -5.50
N ALA A 86 -1.12 -29.69 -6.61
CA ALA A 86 -0.17 -30.58 -7.31
C ALA A 86 1.05 -30.94 -6.44
N GLY A 87 1.46 -30.02 -5.55
CA GLY A 87 2.52 -30.26 -4.57
C GLY A 87 2.23 -31.42 -3.60
N LEU A 88 0.96 -31.74 -3.34
CA LEU A 88 0.56 -32.85 -2.46
C LEU A 88 0.96 -34.22 -3.02
N THR A 89 1.13 -34.37 -4.32
CA THR A 89 1.53 -35.59 -5.01
C THR A 89 3.02 -35.63 -5.36
N ASN A 90 3.79 -34.61 -4.94
CA ASN A 90 5.21 -34.53 -5.25
C ASN A 90 5.98 -35.68 -4.59
N ARG A 91 7.01 -36.20 -5.27
CA ARG A 91 7.87 -37.25 -4.73
C ARG A 91 8.69 -36.81 -3.54
N ASN A 92 9.02 -35.54 -3.46
CA ASN A 92 9.76 -34.95 -2.32
C ASN A 92 8.82 -34.74 -1.14
N GLU A 93 9.09 -35.42 -0.02
CA GLU A 93 8.28 -35.36 1.20
C GLU A 93 8.19 -33.94 1.79
N ARG A 94 9.28 -33.18 1.76
CA ARG A 94 9.31 -31.79 2.26
C ARG A 94 8.36 -30.88 1.48
N ILE A 95 8.28 -31.08 0.16
CA ILE A 95 7.35 -30.32 -0.69
C ILE A 95 5.91 -30.73 -0.38
N ARG A 96 5.62 -32.03 -0.23
CA ARG A 96 4.28 -32.51 0.15
C ARG A 96 3.82 -31.94 1.48
N GLN A 97 4.65 -32.03 2.51
CA GLN A 97 4.35 -31.53 3.85
C GLN A 97 4.16 -30.01 3.83
N GLY A 98 5.05 -29.26 3.16
CA GLY A 98 4.94 -27.81 3.01
C GLY A 98 3.63 -27.40 2.31
N SER A 99 3.25 -28.10 1.23
CA SER A 99 2.01 -27.84 0.51
C SER A 99 0.77 -28.14 1.37
N ALA A 100 0.78 -29.27 2.09
CA ALA A 100 -0.32 -29.64 2.99
C ALA A 100 -0.48 -28.62 4.12
N THR A 101 0.61 -28.24 4.79
CA THR A 101 0.58 -27.25 5.87
C THR A 101 0.04 -25.91 5.37
N GLU A 102 0.51 -25.43 4.23
CA GLU A 102 0.06 -24.13 3.69
C GLU A 102 -1.43 -24.14 3.30
N ILE A 103 -1.93 -25.28 2.75
CA ILE A 103 -3.36 -25.42 2.45
C ILE A 103 -4.18 -25.41 3.74
N LEU A 104 -3.75 -26.14 4.77
CA LEU A 104 -4.41 -26.16 6.06
C LEU A 104 -4.41 -24.79 6.73
N ASP A 105 -3.28 -24.07 6.71
CA ASP A 105 -3.17 -22.71 7.25
C ASP A 105 -4.13 -21.73 6.57
N ARG A 106 -4.36 -21.90 5.28
CA ARG A 106 -5.33 -21.06 4.54
C ARG A 106 -6.79 -21.42 4.82
N MET A 107 -7.07 -22.69 5.05
CA MET A 107 -8.43 -23.18 5.32
C MET A 107 -8.85 -22.94 6.77
N LEU A 108 -7.95 -23.20 7.72
CA LEU A 108 -8.23 -23.20 9.16
C LEU A 108 -7.69 -21.93 9.86
N GLY A 109 -6.91 -21.11 9.18
CA GLY A 109 -6.14 -20.03 9.76
C GLY A 109 -4.82 -20.53 10.37
N LYS A 110 -3.84 -19.63 10.44
CA LYS A 110 -2.58 -19.97 11.11
C LYS A 110 -2.81 -20.17 12.61
N PRO A 111 -2.20 -21.19 13.22
CA PRO A 111 -2.25 -21.35 14.67
C PRO A 111 -1.78 -20.06 15.33
N VAL A 112 -2.57 -19.53 16.26
CA VAL A 112 -2.18 -18.36 17.04
C VAL A 112 -1.00 -18.77 17.92
N GLN A 113 0.20 -18.32 17.59
CA GLN A 113 1.34 -18.46 18.50
C GLN A 113 1.07 -17.54 19.71
N LYS A 114 0.77 -18.12 20.84
CA LYS A 114 0.85 -17.41 22.13
C LYS A 114 2.33 -17.21 22.43
N ILE A 115 2.84 -16.03 22.04
CA ILE A 115 4.15 -15.60 22.49
C ILE A 115 3.94 -15.14 23.94
N ASP A 116 4.21 -16.01 24.91
CA ASP A 116 4.38 -15.61 26.29
C ASP A 116 5.69 -14.81 26.39
N SER A 117 5.64 -13.55 25.96
CA SER A 117 6.71 -12.60 26.19
C SER A 117 6.70 -12.26 27.68
N LYS A 118 7.36 -13.09 28.50
CA LYS A 118 7.80 -12.66 29.82
C LYS A 118 8.88 -11.61 29.61
N HIS A 119 8.47 -10.38 29.37
CA HIS A 119 9.35 -9.24 29.50
C HIS A 119 9.63 -9.09 31.02
N GLU A 120 10.75 -9.66 31.49
CA GLU A 120 11.35 -9.16 32.71
C GLU A 120 11.67 -7.69 32.46
N VAL A 121 10.90 -6.82 33.09
CA VAL A 121 11.20 -5.40 33.13
C VAL A 121 12.48 -5.28 33.94
N VAL A 122 13.63 -5.23 33.26
CA VAL A 122 14.90 -4.87 33.89
C VAL A 122 14.71 -3.46 34.39
N LYS A 123 14.57 -3.36 35.73
CA LYS A 123 14.49 -2.05 36.39
C LYS A 123 15.76 -1.27 36.04
N PRO A 124 15.64 -0.01 35.59
CA PRO A 124 16.82 0.78 35.29
C PRO A 124 17.70 0.86 36.56
N VAL A 125 18.96 0.51 36.41
CA VAL A 125 19.96 0.69 37.46
C VAL A 125 20.13 2.19 37.64
N VAL A 126 19.63 2.72 38.72
CA VAL A 126 19.89 4.12 39.10
C VAL A 126 21.35 4.19 39.55
N VAL A 127 22.22 4.75 38.76
CA VAL A 127 23.59 5.07 39.11
C VAL A 127 23.55 6.39 39.85
N GLU A 128 23.63 6.35 41.20
CA GLU A 128 23.83 7.56 42.00
C GLU A 128 25.25 8.08 41.73
N HIS A 129 25.35 9.20 41.05
CA HIS A 129 26.59 9.94 40.94
C HIS A 129 26.87 10.59 42.31
N VAL A 130 27.77 9.98 43.06
CA VAL A 130 28.35 10.63 44.25
C VAL A 130 29.26 11.75 43.79
N LEU A 131 28.82 12.99 43.90
CA LEU A 131 29.65 14.16 43.71
C LEU A 131 30.67 14.22 44.88
N ILE A 132 31.91 13.82 44.58
CA ILE A 132 33.02 14.07 45.48
C ILE A 132 33.35 15.55 45.39
N HIS A 133 33.02 16.30 46.42
CA HIS A 133 33.47 17.67 46.59
C HIS A 133 34.92 17.60 47.06
N ASP A 134 35.87 17.89 46.18
CA ASP A 134 37.23 18.20 46.56
C ASP A 134 37.20 19.52 47.34
N LYS A 135 37.50 19.45 48.63
CA LYS A 135 37.79 20.62 49.46
C LYS A 135 39.18 21.11 49.03
N GLU A 136 39.23 22.24 48.36
CA GLU A 136 40.46 23.02 48.25
C GLU A 136 40.82 23.46 49.68
N GLU A 137 41.94 22.94 50.19
CA GLU A 137 42.61 23.49 51.40
C GLU A 137 43.31 24.78 50.96
N GLU A 138 42.79 25.90 51.48
CA GLU A 138 43.53 27.15 51.50
C GLU A 138 44.61 26.99 52.56
N ASP A 139 45.89 26.93 52.22
CA ASP A 139 47.02 27.15 53.05
C ASP A 139 47.48 28.61 52.93
N ASP A 140 47.68 29.22 54.14
CA ASP A 140 48.22 30.56 54.42
C ASP A 140 49.64 30.83 53.84
#